data_78f90367d410359c27d2f41976c8f626
#
_entry.id   78f90367d410359c27d2f41976c8f626
#
_cell.length_a   1.000
_cell.length_b   1.000
_cell.length_c   1.000
_cell.angle_alpha   90.00
_cell.angle_beta   90.00
_cell.angle_gamma   90.00
#
_symmetry.space_group_name_H-M   'P 1'
#
loop_
_entity.id
_entity.type
_entity.pdbx_description
1 polymer ?
#
loop_
_entity_poly.entity_id
_entity_poly.type
_entity_poly.pdbx_seq_one_letter_code
_entity_poly.pdbx_strand_id
1 'polypeptide(L)'
;MKYYILSFAFAIILSTFSCKKEIQRLPIIPIKKEIHFAGTWVTNVASDALDSRENIKKTVATCKSSGINNIFVVVWNQGRTLFPSDVMQNTFGEKIMAKYVGRDPLQEMIEEAHKENIKVHAWFEYGFAASNNQNGGLIIQTKPSWAAKDIDGNLLKKNGFEWMNAFMPEVQDFMISLVMEVVNKYDVDGVQGDDRMPALPSTGGYDTYTVNLYKSQNNGNLPPTDYKNAAWLTWRANLLTDFLVRLYQQVKAKKPNVMVTTAPSVHPFAKDEYLQDWPTWLDRGVTDLVLPQHYRYDIAAYKSTLAQQLSYVKAKDKNKFYPGVLIQNAAYNPPLDFMTEMVNENRRNGIAGESFWFFEGVKKFPTYFEVYNK
;
A
#
# COMPACT_ATOMS: atom_id res chain seq x y z
N MET A 1 91.07 -30.96 1.28
CA MET A 1 90.18 -30.48 0.18
C MET A 1 88.77 -30.40 0.76
N LYS A 2 88.27 -29.14 0.98
CA LYS A 2 86.91 -28.86 1.49
C LYS A 2 86.07 -28.37 0.32
N TYR A 3 85.01 -29.11 0.00
CA TYR A 3 84.03 -28.66 -1.02
C TYR A 3 82.94 -27.82 -0.37
N TYR A 4 82.77 -26.60 -0.83
CA TYR A 4 81.64 -25.72 -0.48
C TYR A 4 80.52 -25.98 -1.48
N ILE A 5 79.35 -26.35 -0.99
CA ILE A 5 78.13 -26.46 -1.78
C ILE A 5 77.36 -25.14 -1.59
N LEU A 6 77.25 -24.37 -2.68
CA LEU A 6 76.35 -23.18 -2.71
C LEU A 6 74.95 -23.63 -3.05
N SER A 7 74.03 -23.45 -2.10
CA SER A 7 72.58 -23.66 -2.34
C SER A 7 71.94 -22.33 -2.82
N PHE A 8 71.50 -22.31 -4.08
CA PHE A 8 70.68 -21.23 -4.61
C PHE A 8 69.22 -21.44 -4.24
N ALA A 9 68.67 -20.61 -3.34
CA ALA A 9 67.25 -20.57 -3.06
C ALA A 9 66.51 -19.72 -4.10
N PHE A 10 65.72 -20.34 -4.96
CA PHE A 10 64.84 -19.65 -5.89
C PHE A 10 63.54 -19.27 -5.15
N ALA A 11 63.35 -17.97 -4.83
CA ALA A 11 62.10 -17.45 -4.27
C ALA A 11 61.09 -17.29 -5.41
N ILE A 12 60.09 -18.15 -5.49
CA ILE A 12 58.96 -18.01 -6.41
C ILE A 12 57.96 -16.99 -5.74
N ILE A 13 57.92 -15.79 -6.26
CA ILE A 13 56.88 -14.81 -5.90
C ILE A 13 55.60 -15.18 -6.63
N LEU A 14 54.67 -15.87 -5.92
CA LEU A 14 53.30 -16.07 -6.38
C LEU A 14 52.55 -14.75 -6.22
N SER A 15 52.45 -13.95 -7.27
CA SER A 15 51.54 -12.84 -7.38
C SER A 15 50.11 -13.40 -7.54
N THR A 16 49.33 -13.44 -6.44
CA THR A 16 47.90 -13.71 -6.49
C THR A 16 47.21 -12.50 -7.10
N PHE A 17 46.96 -12.55 -8.41
CA PHE A 17 45.98 -11.67 -9.03
C PHE A 17 44.60 -12.03 -8.52
N SER A 18 44.12 -11.36 -7.44
CA SER A 18 42.73 -11.39 -7.05
C SER A 18 41.94 -10.63 -8.10
N CYS A 19 41.44 -11.34 -9.10
CA CYS A 19 40.46 -10.82 -10.03
C CYS A 19 39.15 -10.65 -9.26
N LYS A 20 38.93 -9.47 -8.67
CA LYS A 20 37.57 -9.06 -8.23
C LYS A 20 36.74 -9.02 -9.51
N LYS A 21 35.93 -10.07 -9.76
CA LYS A 21 34.85 -9.98 -10.73
C LYS A 21 33.96 -8.82 -10.29
N GLU A 22 34.07 -7.68 -10.94
CA GLU A 22 33.04 -6.65 -10.85
C GLU A 22 31.75 -7.32 -11.27
N ILE A 23 30.83 -7.45 -10.32
CA ILE A 23 29.47 -7.94 -10.61
C ILE A 23 28.86 -6.84 -11.48
N GLN A 24 28.84 -7.06 -12.77
CA GLN A 24 28.26 -6.13 -13.74
C GLN A 24 26.74 -6.12 -13.46
N ARG A 25 26.28 -5.08 -12.75
CA ARG A 25 24.86 -4.92 -12.45
C ARG A 25 24.09 -4.70 -13.73
N LEU A 26 22.91 -5.30 -13.83
CA LEU A 26 22.00 -5.04 -14.94
C LEU A 26 21.64 -3.55 -14.95
N PRO A 27 21.73 -2.87 -16.11
CA PRO A 27 21.33 -1.46 -16.19
C PRO A 27 19.82 -1.32 -16.04
N ILE A 28 19.39 -0.26 -15.36
CA ILE A 28 17.97 0.10 -15.29
C ILE A 28 17.60 0.81 -16.61
N ILE A 29 16.50 0.38 -17.22
CA ILE A 29 15.94 1.02 -18.42
C ILE A 29 15.43 2.41 -18.02
N PRO A 30 15.93 3.51 -18.63
CA PRO A 30 15.56 4.85 -18.23
C PRO A 30 14.09 5.20 -18.58
N ILE A 31 13.50 6.10 -17.81
CA ILE A 31 12.22 6.74 -18.10
C ILE A 31 12.44 8.24 -18.22
N LYS A 32 11.61 8.91 -19.04
CA LYS A 32 11.57 10.37 -19.07
C LYS A 32 11.20 10.91 -17.69
N LYS A 33 11.99 11.83 -17.16
CA LYS A 33 11.85 12.35 -15.80
C LYS A 33 10.47 12.95 -15.53
N GLU A 34 9.87 13.58 -16.53
CA GLU A 34 8.57 14.27 -16.44
C GLU A 34 7.40 13.33 -16.19
N ILE A 35 7.53 12.05 -16.56
CA ILE A 35 6.48 11.04 -16.37
C ILE A 35 6.85 9.96 -15.34
N HIS A 36 8.05 10.07 -14.76
CA HIS A 36 8.54 9.07 -13.82
C HIS A 36 7.76 9.14 -12.51
N PHE A 37 7.07 8.06 -12.19
CA PHE A 37 6.43 7.86 -10.89
C PHE A 37 7.30 6.92 -10.04
N ALA A 38 7.67 7.36 -8.85
CA ALA A 38 8.38 6.55 -7.87
C ALA A 38 7.76 6.77 -6.49
N GLY A 39 7.10 5.75 -5.97
CA GLY A 39 6.41 5.82 -4.68
C GLY A 39 7.06 4.96 -3.61
N THR A 40 6.78 5.28 -2.34
CA THR A 40 7.03 4.37 -1.22
C THR A 40 6.01 4.56 -0.10
N TRP A 41 5.70 3.49 0.62
CA TRP A 41 4.85 3.55 1.81
C TRP A 41 5.70 3.81 3.06
N VAL A 42 5.27 4.77 3.88
CA VAL A 42 5.85 5.10 5.17
C VAL A 42 4.85 4.72 6.26
N THR A 43 5.15 3.67 7.01
CA THR A 43 4.30 3.14 8.08
C THR A 43 4.85 3.47 9.47
N ASN A 44 4.01 3.35 10.48
CA ASN A 44 4.39 3.44 11.91
C ASN A 44 4.65 2.05 12.54
N VAL A 45 4.58 0.99 11.73
CA VAL A 45 4.82 -0.39 12.16
C VAL A 45 6.17 -0.86 11.61
N ALA A 46 7.03 -1.42 12.46
CA ALA A 46 8.39 -1.84 12.11
C ALA A 46 9.23 -0.74 11.43
N SER A 47 8.98 0.52 11.81
CA SER A 47 9.66 1.71 11.30
C SER A 47 9.67 2.80 12.37
N ASP A 48 10.73 3.58 12.41
CA ASP A 48 10.89 4.77 13.24
C ASP A 48 10.65 6.09 12.47
N ALA A 49 10.27 6.00 11.21
CA ALA A 49 10.15 7.13 10.29
C ALA A 49 9.26 8.27 10.82
N LEU A 50 8.20 7.94 11.56
CA LEU A 50 7.24 8.91 12.11
C LEU A 50 7.45 9.23 13.60
N ASP A 51 8.49 8.70 14.24
CA ASP A 51 8.68 8.80 15.69
C ASP A 51 9.08 10.20 16.17
N SER A 52 9.66 11.01 15.29
CA SER A 52 9.99 12.40 15.56
C SER A 52 10.00 13.23 14.27
N ARG A 53 9.91 14.55 14.39
CA ARG A 53 10.07 15.44 13.23
C ARG A 53 11.45 15.29 12.58
N GLU A 54 12.48 15.01 13.38
CA GLU A 54 13.83 14.75 12.87
C GLU A 54 13.88 13.47 12.03
N ASN A 55 13.19 12.42 12.46
CA ASN A 55 13.07 11.19 11.67
C ASN A 55 12.31 11.43 10.36
N ILE A 56 11.24 12.24 10.39
CA ILE A 56 10.50 12.65 9.18
C ILE A 56 11.43 13.38 8.21
N LYS A 57 12.26 14.32 8.67
CA LYS A 57 13.25 15.01 7.82
C LYS A 57 14.23 14.03 7.18
N LYS A 58 14.75 13.06 7.96
CA LYS A 58 15.64 12.02 7.43
C LYS A 58 14.95 11.12 6.41
N THR A 59 13.67 10.79 6.67
CA THR A 59 12.84 10.02 5.74
C THR A 59 12.69 10.74 4.41
N VAL A 60 12.33 12.01 4.44
CA VAL A 60 12.19 12.86 3.24
C VAL A 60 13.53 13.00 2.49
N ALA A 61 14.63 13.27 3.21
CA ALA A 61 15.96 13.36 2.60
C ALA A 61 16.37 12.04 1.91
N THR A 62 16.10 10.90 2.55
CA THR A 62 16.33 9.57 1.96
C THR A 62 15.46 9.37 0.71
N CYS A 63 14.17 9.70 0.76
CA CYS A 63 13.29 9.62 -0.41
C CYS A 63 13.81 10.48 -1.55
N LYS A 64 14.23 11.73 -1.27
CA LYS A 64 14.78 12.64 -2.27
C LYS A 64 16.03 12.08 -2.96
N SER A 65 17.00 11.62 -2.16
CA SER A 65 18.25 11.04 -2.71
C SER A 65 18.00 9.74 -3.48
N SER A 66 16.93 9.03 -3.16
CA SER A 66 16.52 7.78 -3.81
C SER A 66 15.64 7.98 -5.04
N GLY A 67 15.31 9.22 -5.44
CA GLY A 67 14.43 9.50 -6.57
C GLY A 67 12.95 9.21 -6.31
N ILE A 68 12.57 8.98 -5.05
CA ILE A 68 11.16 8.83 -4.64
C ILE A 68 10.50 10.21 -4.71
N ASN A 69 9.39 10.30 -5.43
CA ASN A 69 8.65 11.54 -5.65
C ASN A 69 7.19 11.47 -5.15
N ASN A 70 6.78 10.35 -4.57
CA ASN A 70 5.49 10.16 -3.91
C ASN A 70 5.67 9.38 -2.60
N ILE A 71 5.21 9.94 -1.49
CA ILE A 71 5.18 9.28 -0.18
C ILE A 71 3.72 8.97 0.17
N PHE A 72 3.43 7.69 0.46
CA PHE A 72 2.17 7.25 1.02
C PHE A 72 2.35 7.09 2.52
N VAL A 73 2.00 8.13 3.29
CA VAL A 73 2.20 8.15 4.74
C VAL A 73 0.96 7.62 5.44
N VAL A 74 1.15 6.66 6.37
CA VAL A 74 0.06 6.11 7.16
C VAL A 74 -0.60 7.18 8.05
N VAL A 75 -1.92 7.26 8.00
CA VAL A 75 -2.73 8.18 8.81
C VAL A 75 -3.81 7.48 9.63
N TRP A 76 -4.09 6.21 9.31
CA TRP A 76 -5.10 5.39 9.97
C TRP A 76 -4.59 3.97 10.21
N ASN A 77 -4.43 3.58 11.48
CA ASN A 77 -3.89 2.29 11.86
C ASN A 77 -4.46 1.85 13.22
N GLN A 78 -4.84 0.57 13.34
CA GLN A 78 -5.39 -0.03 14.57
C GLN A 78 -6.60 0.75 15.16
N GLY A 79 -7.49 1.24 14.31
CA GLY A 79 -8.66 1.99 14.75
C GLY A 79 -8.34 3.38 15.33
N ARG A 80 -7.18 3.97 14.99
CA ARG A 80 -6.72 5.29 15.46
C ARG A 80 -6.09 6.08 14.34
N THR A 81 -6.21 7.40 14.42
CA THR A 81 -5.52 8.31 13.51
C THR A 81 -4.11 8.65 13.99
N LEU A 82 -3.22 8.95 13.04
CA LEU A 82 -1.88 9.47 13.29
C LEU A 82 -1.82 11.00 13.06
N PHE A 83 -2.97 11.64 13.02
CA PHE A 83 -3.16 13.09 12.99
C PHE A 83 -4.25 13.48 13.99
N PRO A 84 -4.27 14.72 14.51
CA PRO A 84 -5.32 15.18 15.43
C PRO A 84 -6.69 15.23 14.74
N SER A 85 -7.56 14.24 15.01
CA SER A 85 -8.85 14.06 14.38
C SER A 85 -9.99 14.48 15.31
N ASP A 86 -10.84 15.42 14.86
CA ASP A 86 -12.05 15.77 15.56
C ASP A 86 -13.14 14.71 15.35
N VAL A 87 -13.12 14.03 14.21
CA VAL A 87 -14.01 12.87 13.94
C VAL A 87 -13.80 11.77 14.98
N MET A 88 -12.54 11.40 15.23
CA MET A 88 -12.18 10.40 16.25
C MET A 88 -12.50 10.88 17.65
N GLN A 89 -12.19 12.14 17.99
CA GLN A 89 -12.50 12.71 19.30
C GLN A 89 -13.99 12.67 19.58
N ASN A 90 -14.82 13.06 18.61
CA ASN A 90 -16.26 13.13 18.80
C ASN A 90 -16.94 11.75 18.81
N THR A 91 -16.37 10.76 18.11
CA THR A 91 -16.98 9.44 17.96
C THR A 91 -16.49 8.45 19.01
N PHE A 92 -15.21 8.52 19.39
CA PHE A 92 -14.56 7.51 20.26
C PHE A 92 -13.82 8.10 21.46
N GLY A 93 -13.77 9.44 21.61
CA GLY A 93 -13.09 10.10 22.72
C GLY A 93 -11.56 10.14 22.60
N GLU A 94 -10.97 9.62 21.52
CA GLU A 94 -9.53 9.60 21.27
C GLU A 94 -9.19 10.47 20.06
N LYS A 95 -8.46 11.57 20.25
CA LYS A 95 -8.14 12.52 19.18
C LYS A 95 -7.06 12.05 18.23
N ILE A 96 -6.10 11.29 18.73
CA ILE A 96 -4.93 10.78 18.01
C ILE A 96 -4.38 9.56 18.74
N MET A 97 -3.68 8.69 18.04
CA MET A 97 -2.94 7.58 18.66
C MET A 97 -2.02 8.09 19.78
N ALA A 98 -2.04 7.45 20.95
CA ALA A 98 -1.34 7.91 22.17
C ALA A 98 0.15 8.25 21.94
N LYS A 99 0.85 7.49 21.08
CA LYS A 99 2.25 7.71 20.72
C LYS A 99 2.51 9.12 20.14
N TYR A 100 1.51 9.74 19.54
CA TYR A 100 1.63 11.01 18.80
C TYR A 100 0.95 12.19 19.48
N VAL A 101 0.51 12.05 20.73
CA VAL A 101 -0.09 13.16 21.48
C VAL A 101 0.87 14.34 21.56
N GLY A 102 0.37 15.54 21.22
CA GLY A 102 1.17 16.77 21.16
C GLY A 102 1.93 16.98 19.84
N ARG A 103 1.75 16.10 18.86
CA ARG A 103 2.34 16.21 17.52
C ARG A 103 1.30 16.03 16.43
N ASP A 104 1.68 16.36 15.20
CA ASP A 104 0.91 16.08 13.98
C ASP A 104 1.86 15.52 12.90
N PRO A 105 2.13 14.19 12.91
CA PRO A 105 3.03 13.57 11.95
C PRO A 105 2.64 13.77 10.49
N LEU A 106 1.35 13.90 10.18
CA LEU A 106 0.90 14.18 8.81
C LEU A 106 1.30 15.58 8.36
N GLN A 107 1.03 16.60 9.20
CA GLN A 107 1.43 17.98 8.91
C GLN A 107 2.95 18.10 8.79
N GLU A 108 3.68 17.48 9.71
CA GLU A 108 5.15 17.46 9.68
C GLU A 108 5.69 16.83 8.38
N MET A 109 5.10 15.71 7.92
CA MET A 109 5.48 15.04 6.67
C MET A 109 5.21 15.93 5.45
N ILE A 110 4.05 16.56 5.38
CA ILE A 110 3.69 17.47 4.29
C ILE A 110 4.68 18.63 4.20
N GLU A 111 4.94 19.29 5.33
CA GLU A 111 5.86 20.42 5.38
C GLU A 111 7.28 20.09 4.91
N GLU A 112 7.81 18.93 5.31
CA GLU A 112 9.16 18.56 4.92
C GLU A 112 9.21 18.01 3.48
N ALA A 113 8.24 17.21 3.05
CA ALA A 113 8.21 16.62 1.71
C ALA A 113 7.99 17.67 0.61
N HIS A 114 7.11 18.65 0.83
CA HIS A 114 6.83 19.71 -0.15
C HIS A 114 8.04 20.62 -0.39
N LYS A 115 8.92 20.85 0.60
CA LYS A 115 10.19 21.57 0.39
C LYS A 115 11.09 20.89 -0.64
N GLU A 116 10.97 19.56 -0.75
CA GLU A 116 11.76 18.74 -1.69
C GLU A 116 10.99 18.40 -2.98
N ASN A 117 9.80 18.98 -3.20
CA ASN A 117 8.91 18.67 -4.31
C ASN A 117 8.49 17.18 -4.35
N ILE A 118 8.30 16.56 -3.18
CA ILE A 118 7.79 15.20 -3.03
C ILE A 118 6.31 15.30 -2.64
N LYS A 119 5.46 14.56 -3.35
CA LYS A 119 4.03 14.49 -3.09
C LYS A 119 3.73 13.63 -1.88
N VAL A 120 2.71 14.03 -1.10
CA VAL A 120 2.26 13.32 0.09
C VAL A 120 0.83 12.83 -0.08
N HIS A 121 0.66 11.52 0.03
CA HIS A 121 -0.65 10.87 0.02
C HIS A 121 -0.96 10.33 1.42
N ALA A 122 -2.09 10.72 1.98
CA ALA A 122 -2.56 10.19 3.26
C ALA A 122 -3.09 8.76 3.07
N TRP A 123 -2.38 7.78 3.64
CA TRP A 123 -2.67 6.36 3.48
C TRP A 123 -3.48 5.81 4.65
N PHE A 124 -4.70 5.39 4.36
CA PHE A 124 -5.62 4.76 5.32
C PHE A 124 -5.37 3.25 5.37
N GLU A 125 -4.22 2.86 5.93
CA GLU A 125 -3.69 1.48 5.93
C GLU A 125 -4.69 0.45 6.44
N TYR A 126 -5.34 0.71 7.58
CA TYR A 126 -6.29 -0.25 8.15
C TYR A 126 -7.66 -0.22 7.46
N GLY A 127 -8.00 0.87 6.76
CA GLY A 127 -9.29 0.96 6.06
C GLY A 127 -10.47 0.52 6.94
N PHE A 128 -11.21 -0.49 6.49
CA PHE A 128 -12.32 -1.08 7.24
C PHE A 128 -11.90 -2.15 8.26
N ALA A 129 -10.62 -2.47 8.40
CA ALA A 129 -10.15 -3.27 9.54
C ALA A 129 -10.13 -2.39 10.81
N ALA A 130 -10.76 -2.86 11.88
CA ALA A 130 -10.84 -2.15 13.15
C ALA A 130 -9.62 -2.39 14.04
N SER A 131 -9.07 -3.60 14.01
CA SER A 131 -7.97 -4.03 14.88
C SER A 131 -7.26 -5.26 14.32
N ASN A 132 -6.20 -5.70 15.01
CA ASN A 132 -5.52 -6.96 14.71
C ASN A 132 -5.34 -7.74 16.01
N ASN A 133 -6.02 -8.89 16.14
CA ASN A 133 -6.02 -9.77 17.32
C ASN A 133 -6.35 -9.06 18.65
N GLN A 134 -7.27 -8.07 18.64
CA GLN A 134 -7.68 -7.28 19.80
C GLN A 134 -9.18 -7.32 20.04
N ASN A 135 -9.86 -8.33 19.52
CA ASN A 135 -11.32 -8.53 19.65
C ASN A 135 -12.11 -7.28 19.22
N GLY A 136 -11.76 -6.74 18.03
CA GLY A 136 -12.39 -5.56 17.43
C GLY A 136 -11.84 -4.22 17.91
N GLY A 137 -10.96 -4.20 18.93
CA GLY A 137 -10.28 -3.00 19.44
C GLY A 137 -11.25 -1.90 19.86
N LEU A 138 -10.76 -0.66 19.90
CA LEU A 138 -11.56 0.52 20.29
C LEU A 138 -12.89 0.62 19.52
N ILE A 139 -12.84 0.44 18.21
CA ILE A 139 -13.99 0.69 17.33
C ILE A 139 -15.14 -0.26 17.63
N ILE A 140 -14.90 -1.56 17.55
CA ILE A 140 -15.97 -2.58 17.72
C ILE A 140 -16.40 -2.69 19.18
N GLN A 141 -15.49 -2.48 20.13
CA GLN A 141 -15.84 -2.47 21.56
C GLN A 141 -16.76 -1.29 21.92
N THR A 142 -16.57 -0.13 21.29
CA THR A 142 -17.42 1.05 21.50
C THR A 142 -18.70 0.97 20.67
N LYS A 143 -18.63 0.45 19.45
CA LYS A 143 -19.78 0.30 18.53
C LYS A 143 -19.92 -1.15 18.04
N PRO A 144 -20.44 -2.07 18.87
CA PRO A 144 -20.55 -3.50 18.52
C PRO A 144 -21.43 -3.76 17.28
N SER A 145 -22.39 -2.87 16.99
CA SER A 145 -23.25 -2.93 15.80
C SER A 145 -22.47 -2.77 14.50
N TRP A 146 -21.28 -2.19 14.54
CA TRP A 146 -20.41 -2.00 13.36
C TRP A 146 -19.63 -3.25 12.97
N ALA A 147 -19.66 -4.30 13.78
CA ALA A 147 -18.93 -5.53 13.51
C ALA A 147 -19.44 -6.23 12.24
N ALA A 148 -18.54 -6.48 11.29
CA ALA A 148 -18.81 -7.44 10.22
C ALA A 148 -18.90 -8.85 10.80
N LYS A 149 -19.76 -9.70 10.22
CA LYS A 149 -19.97 -11.08 10.69
C LYS A 149 -19.71 -12.08 9.59
N ASP A 150 -19.13 -13.23 9.98
CA ASP A 150 -19.11 -14.44 9.17
C ASP A 150 -20.47 -15.17 9.20
N ILE A 151 -20.57 -16.29 8.48
CA ILE A 151 -21.82 -17.06 8.36
C ILE A 151 -22.26 -17.68 9.70
N ASP A 152 -21.33 -17.92 10.62
CA ASP A 152 -21.60 -18.47 11.96
C ASP A 152 -21.96 -17.37 12.98
N GLY A 153 -21.99 -16.10 12.54
CA GLY A 153 -22.31 -14.95 13.38
C GLY A 153 -21.14 -14.43 14.23
N ASN A 154 -19.92 -14.95 14.03
CA ASN A 154 -18.73 -14.48 14.72
C ASN A 154 -18.24 -13.13 14.15
N LEU A 155 -17.48 -12.38 14.94
CA LEU A 155 -16.76 -11.21 14.43
C LEU A 155 -15.86 -11.64 13.27
N LEU A 156 -16.06 -11.03 12.11
CA LEU A 156 -15.29 -11.35 10.92
C LEU A 156 -13.78 -11.11 11.13
N LYS A 157 -12.99 -12.17 10.92
CA LYS A 157 -11.55 -12.16 11.10
C LYS A 157 -10.84 -12.81 9.92
N LYS A 158 -9.79 -12.14 9.41
CA LYS A 158 -8.91 -12.69 8.38
C LYS A 158 -7.49 -12.19 8.58
N ASN A 159 -6.52 -13.11 8.60
CA ASN A 159 -5.10 -12.81 8.83
C ASN A 159 -4.85 -11.97 10.11
N GLY A 160 -5.61 -12.24 11.18
CA GLY A 160 -5.56 -11.48 12.43
C GLY A 160 -6.36 -10.19 12.43
N PHE A 161 -6.67 -9.60 11.28
CA PHE A 161 -7.50 -8.39 11.18
C PHE A 161 -8.95 -8.70 11.48
N GLU A 162 -9.58 -7.82 12.26
CA GLU A 162 -10.97 -7.86 12.67
C GLU A 162 -11.69 -6.68 12.01
N TRP A 163 -12.92 -6.89 11.48
CA TRP A 163 -13.46 -5.99 10.46
C TRP A 163 -14.74 -5.29 10.89
N MET A 164 -14.82 -3.99 10.56
CA MET A 164 -16.07 -3.25 10.51
C MET A 164 -16.89 -3.69 9.29
N ASN A 165 -18.21 -3.58 9.39
CA ASN A 165 -19.10 -3.85 8.24
C ASN A 165 -19.01 -2.73 7.21
N ALA A 166 -18.18 -2.91 6.19
CA ALA A 166 -17.97 -1.97 5.12
C ALA A 166 -19.21 -1.71 4.23
N PHE A 167 -20.32 -2.44 4.44
CA PHE A 167 -21.56 -2.25 3.71
C PHE A 167 -22.54 -1.33 4.45
N MET A 168 -22.34 -1.11 5.76
CA MET A 168 -23.22 -0.25 6.56
C MET A 168 -22.98 1.22 6.24
N PRO A 169 -24.02 2.00 5.92
CA PRO A 169 -23.90 3.44 5.66
C PRO A 169 -23.19 4.21 6.79
N GLU A 170 -23.53 3.93 8.06
CA GLU A 170 -22.90 4.58 9.21
C GLU A 170 -21.38 4.36 9.25
N VAL A 171 -20.91 3.13 8.95
CA VAL A 171 -19.48 2.80 8.89
C VAL A 171 -18.80 3.46 7.69
N GLN A 172 -19.48 3.46 6.53
CA GLN A 172 -18.99 4.15 5.34
C GLN A 172 -18.88 5.66 5.56
N ASP A 173 -19.89 6.27 6.18
CA ASP A 173 -19.92 7.71 6.47
C ASP A 173 -18.84 8.10 7.48
N PHE A 174 -18.56 7.26 8.47
CA PHE A 174 -17.44 7.44 9.38
C PHE A 174 -16.10 7.43 8.62
N MET A 175 -15.85 6.44 7.76
CA MET A 175 -14.61 6.37 6.98
C MET A 175 -14.48 7.55 6.00
N ILE A 176 -15.56 7.93 5.31
CA ILE A 176 -15.59 9.12 4.46
C ILE A 176 -15.28 10.37 5.28
N SER A 177 -15.85 10.51 6.49
CA SER A 177 -15.60 11.67 7.36
C SER A 177 -14.13 11.80 7.75
N LEU A 178 -13.44 10.68 8.06
CA LEU A 178 -12.00 10.68 8.33
C LEU A 178 -11.19 11.12 7.11
N VAL A 179 -11.50 10.59 5.92
CA VAL A 179 -10.83 10.99 4.67
C VAL A 179 -11.08 12.46 4.37
N MET A 180 -12.33 12.91 4.48
CA MET A 180 -12.70 14.31 4.23
C MET A 180 -12.13 15.26 5.27
N GLU A 181 -11.92 14.83 6.51
CA GLU A 181 -11.20 15.61 7.51
C GLU A 181 -9.76 15.89 7.07
N VAL A 182 -9.05 14.89 6.56
CA VAL A 182 -7.70 15.06 5.98
C VAL A 182 -7.75 16.00 4.78
N VAL A 183 -8.64 15.76 3.83
CA VAL A 183 -8.78 16.62 2.63
C VAL A 183 -9.08 18.08 2.98
N ASN A 184 -9.88 18.30 4.02
CA ASN A 184 -10.25 19.67 4.43
C ASN A 184 -9.14 20.41 5.17
N LYS A 185 -8.40 19.70 6.06
CA LYS A 185 -7.48 20.34 6.99
C LYS A 185 -6.04 20.40 6.49
N TYR A 186 -5.64 19.50 5.58
CA TYR A 186 -4.24 19.31 5.16
C TYR A 186 -4.04 19.58 3.67
N ASP A 187 -2.83 20.00 3.32
CA ASP A 187 -2.40 20.19 1.93
C ASP A 187 -1.81 18.88 1.36
N VAL A 188 -2.62 17.83 1.37
CA VAL A 188 -2.23 16.53 0.81
C VAL A 188 -2.39 16.53 -0.72
N ASP A 189 -1.49 15.84 -1.43
CA ASP A 189 -1.58 15.60 -2.86
C ASP A 189 -2.56 14.46 -3.20
N GLY A 190 -2.83 13.59 -2.24
CA GLY A 190 -3.76 12.49 -2.43
C GLY A 190 -4.21 11.83 -1.12
N VAL A 191 -5.21 10.96 -1.27
CA VAL A 191 -5.66 10.02 -0.24
C VAL A 191 -5.60 8.62 -0.84
N GLN A 192 -5.21 7.63 -0.04
CA GLN A 192 -5.05 6.25 -0.49
C GLN A 192 -5.75 5.26 0.42
N GLY A 193 -6.53 4.34 -0.18
CA GLY A 193 -6.86 3.06 0.41
C GLY A 193 -5.98 1.94 -0.14
N ASP A 194 -5.81 0.86 0.62
CA ASP A 194 -5.01 -0.28 0.20
C ASP A 194 -5.81 -1.60 0.10
N ASP A 195 -5.25 -2.72 0.53
CA ASP A 195 -5.93 -4.02 0.56
C ASP A 195 -7.05 -4.12 1.61
N ARG A 196 -7.29 -3.03 2.36
CA ARG A 196 -8.36 -2.94 3.38
C ARG A 196 -9.34 -1.77 3.15
N MET A 197 -9.16 -0.95 2.09
CA MET A 197 -10.10 0.13 1.75
C MET A 197 -10.15 0.45 0.25
N PRO A 198 -11.31 0.32 -0.41
CA PRO A 198 -12.49 -0.36 0.11
C PRO A 198 -12.32 -1.86 0.06
N ALA A 199 -12.61 -2.54 1.12
CA ALA A 199 -12.49 -4.00 1.20
C ALA A 199 -13.36 -4.60 2.31
N LEU A 200 -13.74 -5.85 2.13
CA LEU A 200 -14.21 -6.75 3.18
C LEU A 200 -13.80 -8.17 2.80
N PRO A 201 -13.30 -9.01 3.74
CA PRO A 201 -13.09 -10.42 3.45
C PRO A 201 -14.36 -11.09 2.92
N SER A 202 -14.21 -11.87 1.85
CA SER A 202 -15.35 -12.50 1.17
C SER A 202 -16.12 -13.51 2.04
N THR A 203 -15.52 -13.97 3.14
CA THR A 203 -16.21 -14.78 4.17
C THR A 203 -17.20 -13.99 5.01
N GLY A 204 -17.24 -12.66 4.88
CA GLY A 204 -18.16 -11.78 5.60
C GLY A 204 -19.39 -11.36 4.81
N GLY A 205 -20.22 -10.53 5.46
CA GLY A 205 -21.50 -10.05 4.91
C GLY A 205 -22.71 -10.86 5.35
N TYR A 206 -22.58 -11.59 6.46
CA TYR A 206 -23.69 -12.37 7.04
C TYR A 206 -24.24 -11.73 8.31
N ASP A 207 -23.90 -10.47 8.58
CA ASP A 207 -24.54 -9.68 9.63
C ASP A 207 -25.99 -9.31 9.24
N THR A 208 -26.79 -8.96 10.25
CA THR A 208 -28.22 -8.68 10.08
C THR A 208 -28.51 -7.58 9.07
N TYR A 209 -27.69 -6.51 9.06
CA TYR A 209 -27.87 -5.40 8.10
C TYR A 209 -27.69 -5.89 6.68
N THR A 210 -26.57 -6.55 6.38
CA THR A 210 -26.20 -7.01 5.04
C THR A 210 -27.18 -8.07 4.53
N VAL A 211 -27.59 -9.01 5.39
CA VAL A 211 -28.60 -10.03 5.04
C VAL A 211 -29.93 -9.37 4.67
N ASN A 212 -30.39 -8.41 5.46
CA ASN A 212 -31.65 -7.71 5.20
C ASN A 212 -31.58 -6.86 3.92
N LEU A 213 -30.46 -6.19 3.68
CA LEU A 213 -30.23 -5.44 2.44
C LEU A 213 -30.26 -6.38 1.21
N TYR A 214 -29.58 -7.52 1.29
CA TYR A 214 -29.60 -8.51 0.21
C TYR A 214 -31.03 -9.02 -0.06
N LYS A 215 -31.76 -9.39 0.99
CA LYS A 215 -33.17 -9.84 0.88
C LYS A 215 -34.05 -8.80 0.21
N SER A 216 -33.92 -7.53 0.59
CA SER A 216 -34.73 -6.45 0.01
C SER A 216 -34.51 -6.26 -1.49
N GLN A 217 -33.31 -6.58 -1.98
CA GLN A 217 -32.89 -6.43 -3.37
C GLN A 217 -32.98 -7.72 -4.19
N ASN A 218 -33.25 -8.87 -3.54
CA ASN A 218 -33.27 -10.20 -4.18
C ASN A 218 -34.56 -10.98 -3.89
N ASN A 219 -35.73 -10.33 -3.98
CA ASN A 219 -37.04 -10.94 -3.85
C ASN A 219 -37.26 -11.73 -2.54
N GLY A 220 -36.64 -11.29 -1.44
CA GLY A 220 -36.72 -11.94 -0.14
C GLY A 220 -35.77 -13.14 0.06
N ASN A 221 -35.00 -13.51 -0.95
CA ASN A 221 -34.05 -14.62 -0.84
C ASN A 221 -32.91 -14.30 0.13
N LEU A 222 -32.46 -15.33 0.86
CA LEU A 222 -31.26 -15.24 1.70
C LEU A 222 -29.98 -15.20 0.85
N PRO A 223 -28.89 -14.61 1.35
CA PRO A 223 -27.58 -14.72 0.71
C PRO A 223 -27.17 -16.18 0.54
N PRO A 224 -26.43 -16.52 -0.54
CA PRO A 224 -25.82 -17.83 -0.68
C PRO A 224 -24.94 -18.20 0.52
N THR A 225 -24.97 -19.46 0.95
CA THR A 225 -24.06 -19.97 1.99
C THR A 225 -22.63 -20.15 1.48
N ASP A 226 -22.48 -20.43 0.19
CA ASP A 226 -21.17 -20.38 -0.47
C ASP A 226 -20.75 -18.91 -0.64
N TYR A 227 -19.82 -18.46 0.18
CA TYR A 227 -19.31 -17.08 0.15
C TYR A 227 -18.56 -16.76 -1.16
N LYS A 228 -18.15 -17.77 -1.97
CA LYS A 228 -17.53 -17.62 -3.29
C LYS A 228 -18.55 -17.69 -4.45
N ASN A 229 -19.83 -17.83 -4.16
CA ASN A 229 -20.85 -17.73 -5.21
C ASN A 229 -20.67 -16.44 -6.02
N ALA A 230 -20.56 -16.56 -7.35
CA ALA A 230 -20.19 -15.45 -8.24
C ALA A 230 -21.15 -14.25 -8.17
N ALA A 231 -22.46 -14.49 -8.05
CA ALA A 231 -23.45 -13.42 -7.92
C ALA A 231 -23.32 -12.71 -6.56
N TRP A 232 -23.11 -13.46 -5.49
CA TRP A 232 -22.90 -12.93 -4.14
C TRP A 232 -21.58 -12.14 -4.01
N LEU A 233 -20.48 -12.63 -4.58
CA LEU A 233 -19.22 -11.89 -4.68
C LEU A 233 -19.43 -10.56 -5.41
N THR A 234 -20.05 -10.61 -6.58
CA THR A 234 -20.26 -9.42 -7.42
C THR A 234 -21.17 -8.40 -6.74
N TRP A 235 -22.25 -8.84 -6.08
CA TRP A 235 -23.16 -7.95 -5.38
C TRP A 235 -22.43 -7.20 -4.25
N ARG A 236 -21.64 -7.91 -3.43
CA ARG A 236 -20.87 -7.28 -2.34
C ARG A 236 -19.76 -6.37 -2.86
N ALA A 237 -19.04 -6.78 -3.92
CA ALA A 237 -18.01 -5.96 -4.55
C ALA A 237 -18.60 -4.65 -5.14
N ASN A 238 -19.83 -4.69 -5.64
CA ASN A 238 -20.53 -3.49 -6.12
C ASN A 238 -20.82 -2.50 -4.98
N LEU A 239 -21.22 -2.97 -3.79
CA LEU A 239 -21.42 -2.09 -2.62
C LEU A 239 -20.14 -1.35 -2.23
N LEU A 240 -18.98 -2.02 -2.29
CA LEU A 240 -17.67 -1.38 -2.04
C LEU A 240 -17.28 -0.42 -3.17
N THR A 241 -17.62 -0.76 -4.40
CA THR A 241 -17.42 0.14 -5.54
C THR A 241 -18.27 1.42 -5.39
N ASP A 242 -19.52 1.29 -4.95
CA ASP A 242 -20.41 2.43 -4.72
C ASP A 242 -19.91 3.32 -3.56
N PHE A 243 -19.33 2.72 -2.51
CA PHE A 243 -18.59 3.48 -1.50
C PHE A 243 -17.44 4.30 -2.11
N LEU A 244 -16.61 3.68 -2.97
CA LEU A 244 -15.50 4.38 -3.60
C LEU A 244 -15.97 5.49 -4.54
N VAL A 245 -17.08 5.30 -5.25
CA VAL A 245 -17.74 6.34 -6.06
C VAL A 245 -18.11 7.55 -5.18
N ARG A 246 -18.78 7.31 -4.05
CA ARG A 246 -19.17 8.38 -3.10
C ARG A 246 -17.93 9.11 -2.56
N LEU A 247 -16.91 8.38 -2.15
CA LEU A 247 -15.66 8.95 -1.65
C LEU A 247 -14.98 9.81 -2.72
N TYR A 248 -14.81 9.27 -3.93
CA TYR A 248 -14.20 9.96 -5.07
C TYR A 248 -14.92 11.27 -5.38
N GLN A 249 -16.25 11.22 -5.49
CA GLN A 249 -17.07 12.41 -5.78
C GLN A 249 -16.90 13.49 -4.71
N GLN A 250 -16.90 13.12 -3.42
CA GLN A 250 -16.74 14.09 -2.34
C GLN A 250 -15.34 14.71 -2.32
N VAL A 251 -14.29 13.91 -2.51
CA VAL A 251 -12.91 14.42 -2.60
C VAL A 251 -12.77 15.38 -3.78
N LYS A 252 -13.24 14.99 -4.97
CA LYS A 252 -13.13 15.81 -6.18
C LYS A 252 -13.97 17.07 -6.14
N ALA A 253 -15.14 17.02 -5.52
CA ALA A 253 -15.98 18.22 -5.30
C ALA A 253 -15.30 19.23 -4.37
N LYS A 254 -14.54 18.75 -3.37
CA LYS A 254 -13.86 19.62 -2.40
C LYS A 254 -12.51 20.14 -2.90
N LYS A 255 -11.66 19.24 -3.39
CA LYS A 255 -10.32 19.54 -3.92
C LYS A 255 -10.08 18.72 -5.20
N PRO A 256 -10.39 19.25 -6.39
CA PRO A 256 -10.29 18.49 -7.65
C PRO A 256 -8.91 17.91 -7.95
N ASN A 257 -7.84 18.55 -7.46
CA ASN A 257 -6.46 18.16 -7.68
C ASN A 257 -5.98 17.07 -6.71
N VAL A 258 -6.67 16.83 -5.60
CA VAL A 258 -6.31 15.75 -4.67
C VAL A 258 -6.63 14.42 -5.31
N MET A 259 -5.63 13.54 -5.42
CA MET A 259 -5.78 12.22 -6.01
C MET A 259 -6.48 11.27 -5.05
N VAL A 260 -7.37 10.43 -5.58
CA VAL A 260 -7.90 9.24 -4.88
C VAL A 260 -7.19 8.04 -5.47
N THR A 261 -6.36 7.39 -4.67
CA THR A 261 -5.51 6.28 -5.12
C THR A 261 -5.82 4.99 -4.34
N THR A 262 -5.55 3.86 -4.94
CA THR A 262 -5.80 2.55 -4.33
C THR A 262 -4.60 1.63 -4.49
N ALA A 263 -4.28 0.84 -3.46
CA ALA A 263 -3.20 -0.15 -3.50
C ALA A 263 -3.73 -1.55 -3.13
N PRO A 264 -4.64 -2.12 -3.94
CA PRO A 264 -5.27 -3.40 -3.68
C PRO A 264 -4.29 -4.57 -3.86
N SER A 265 -4.68 -5.76 -3.45
CA SER A 265 -4.05 -7.00 -3.89
C SER A 265 -4.21 -7.18 -5.42
N VAL A 266 -3.48 -8.15 -5.99
CA VAL A 266 -3.59 -8.48 -7.44
C VAL A 266 -4.96 -9.11 -7.75
N HIS A 267 -5.52 -8.79 -8.93
CA HIS A 267 -6.76 -9.40 -9.42
C HIS A 267 -6.46 -10.78 -10.08
N PRO A 268 -7.31 -11.82 -9.96
CA PRO A 268 -8.64 -11.83 -9.34
C PRO A 268 -8.64 -12.03 -7.81
N PHE A 269 -7.49 -12.38 -7.19
CA PHE A 269 -7.39 -12.61 -5.75
C PHE A 269 -8.01 -11.47 -4.92
N ALA A 270 -7.78 -10.21 -5.30
CA ALA A 270 -8.34 -9.03 -4.63
C ALA A 270 -9.88 -9.08 -4.56
N LYS A 271 -10.55 -9.45 -5.67
CA LYS A 271 -12.01 -9.59 -5.71
C LYS A 271 -12.48 -10.83 -4.96
N ASP A 272 -11.84 -11.97 -5.19
CA ASP A 272 -12.28 -13.26 -4.66
C ASP A 272 -12.11 -13.37 -3.13
N GLU A 273 -11.11 -12.69 -2.57
CA GLU A 273 -10.76 -12.78 -1.16
C GLU A 273 -11.13 -11.53 -0.34
N TYR A 274 -11.22 -10.34 -0.99
CA TYR A 274 -11.46 -9.07 -0.32
C TYR A 274 -12.49 -8.17 -1.00
N LEU A 275 -13.18 -8.68 -2.03
CA LEU A 275 -14.25 -7.98 -2.78
C LEU A 275 -13.75 -6.70 -3.48
N GLN A 276 -12.44 -6.59 -3.71
CA GLN A 276 -11.80 -5.44 -4.37
C GLN A 276 -11.78 -5.63 -5.89
N ASP A 277 -12.78 -5.08 -6.56
CA ASP A 277 -12.90 -5.13 -8.03
C ASP A 277 -12.25 -3.92 -8.69
N TRP A 278 -10.93 -3.76 -8.51
CA TRP A 278 -10.21 -2.60 -9.01
C TRP A 278 -10.22 -2.42 -10.54
N PRO A 279 -10.37 -3.46 -11.39
CA PRO A 279 -10.62 -3.23 -12.81
C PRO A 279 -11.90 -2.43 -13.05
N THR A 280 -12.97 -2.73 -12.29
CA THR A 280 -14.23 -1.96 -12.34
C THR A 280 -14.03 -0.53 -11.84
N TRP A 281 -13.15 -0.29 -10.86
CA TRP A 281 -12.86 1.08 -10.39
C TRP A 281 -12.17 1.94 -11.45
N LEU A 282 -11.23 1.36 -12.21
CA LEU A 282 -10.62 2.03 -13.37
C LEU A 282 -11.65 2.31 -14.45
N ASP A 283 -12.49 1.35 -14.77
CA ASP A 283 -13.54 1.48 -15.80
C ASP A 283 -14.55 2.58 -15.46
N ARG A 284 -14.94 2.69 -14.20
CA ARG A 284 -15.84 3.76 -13.70
C ARG A 284 -15.13 5.10 -13.50
N GLY A 285 -13.79 5.14 -13.60
CA GLY A 285 -13.00 6.37 -13.40
C GLY A 285 -13.05 6.92 -11.97
N VAL A 286 -13.17 6.04 -10.97
CA VAL A 286 -13.28 6.42 -9.54
C VAL A 286 -12.01 6.18 -8.74
N THR A 287 -10.90 6.01 -9.43
CA THR A 287 -9.54 6.03 -8.89
C THR A 287 -8.63 6.75 -9.88
N ASP A 288 -7.75 7.60 -9.37
CA ASP A 288 -6.77 8.32 -10.20
C ASP A 288 -5.54 7.45 -10.46
N LEU A 289 -5.12 6.64 -9.47
CA LEU A 289 -4.02 5.68 -9.59
C LEU A 289 -4.41 4.36 -8.92
N VAL A 290 -3.97 3.25 -9.52
CA VAL A 290 -4.04 1.91 -8.94
C VAL A 290 -2.62 1.37 -8.81
N LEU A 291 -2.24 0.97 -7.59
CA LEU A 291 -0.93 0.47 -7.23
C LEU A 291 -1.03 -0.98 -6.69
N PRO A 292 -1.37 -1.97 -7.52
CA PRO A 292 -1.58 -3.31 -7.02
C PRO A 292 -0.32 -3.92 -6.41
N GLN A 293 -0.47 -4.69 -5.33
CA GLN A 293 0.62 -5.29 -4.57
C GLN A 293 1.24 -6.49 -5.33
N HIS A 294 2.16 -6.22 -6.30
CA HIS A 294 2.88 -7.23 -7.08
C HIS A 294 4.02 -7.87 -6.28
N TYR A 295 3.74 -8.24 -5.03
CA TYR A 295 4.73 -8.79 -4.13
C TYR A 295 5.06 -10.23 -4.53
N ARG A 296 6.19 -10.42 -5.21
CA ARG A 296 6.68 -11.72 -5.69
C ARG A 296 8.12 -11.92 -5.27
N TYR A 297 8.53 -13.19 -5.15
CA TYR A 297 9.82 -13.59 -4.64
C TYR A 297 10.76 -14.11 -5.73
N ASP A 298 10.29 -14.18 -6.98
CA ASP A 298 11.06 -14.52 -8.16
C ASP A 298 10.55 -13.79 -9.40
N ILE A 299 11.43 -13.68 -10.42
CA ILE A 299 11.14 -12.88 -11.62
C ILE A 299 10.11 -13.54 -12.55
N ALA A 300 10.02 -14.87 -12.58
CA ALA A 300 9.04 -15.56 -13.44
C ALA A 300 7.61 -15.30 -12.92
N ALA A 301 7.42 -15.41 -11.59
CA ALA A 301 6.16 -15.09 -10.94
C ALA A 301 5.83 -13.58 -11.09
N TYR A 302 6.83 -12.68 -10.99
CA TYR A 302 6.61 -11.24 -11.21
C TYR A 302 6.11 -10.96 -12.62
N LYS A 303 6.79 -11.47 -13.65
CA LYS A 303 6.43 -11.30 -15.07
C LYS A 303 5.03 -11.86 -15.38
N SER A 304 4.75 -13.08 -14.91
CA SER A 304 3.45 -13.71 -15.10
C SER A 304 2.33 -12.91 -14.46
N THR A 305 2.53 -12.44 -13.22
CA THR A 305 1.58 -11.59 -12.52
C THR A 305 1.38 -10.27 -13.25
N LEU A 306 2.46 -9.60 -13.65
CA LEU A 306 2.37 -8.31 -14.36
C LEU A 306 1.58 -8.44 -15.66
N ALA A 307 1.87 -9.47 -16.46
CA ALA A 307 1.13 -9.74 -17.70
C ALA A 307 -0.37 -9.97 -17.43
N GLN A 308 -0.69 -10.76 -16.40
CA GLN A 308 -2.07 -10.98 -15.98
C GLN A 308 -2.75 -9.66 -15.56
N GLN A 309 -2.11 -8.85 -14.72
CA GLN A 309 -2.73 -7.59 -14.28
C GLN A 309 -2.92 -6.62 -15.43
N LEU A 310 -1.97 -6.51 -16.35
CA LEU A 310 -2.09 -5.65 -17.53
C LEU A 310 -3.22 -6.07 -18.45
N SER A 311 -3.63 -7.34 -18.46
CA SER A 311 -4.80 -7.77 -19.24
C SER A 311 -6.12 -7.18 -18.75
N TYR A 312 -6.16 -6.69 -17.51
CA TYR A 312 -7.33 -5.99 -16.94
C TYR A 312 -7.28 -4.46 -17.12
N VAL A 313 -6.15 -3.92 -17.61
CA VAL A 313 -5.93 -2.46 -17.74
C VAL A 313 -6.13 -2.04 -19.19
N LYS A 314 -7.13 -1.22 -19.46
CA LYS A 314 -7.36 -0.66 -20.79
C LYS A 314 -6.22 0.29 -21.18
N ALA A 315 -5.92 0.40 -22.47
CA ALA A 315 -4.84 1.25 -22.97
C ALA A 315 -4.92 2.71 -22.47
N LYS A 316 -6.13 3.27 -22.39
CA LYS A 316 -6.37 4.63 -21.87
C LYS A 316 -6.04 4.82 -20.39
N ASP A 317 -6.03 3.75 -19.60
CA ASP A 317 -5.81 3.79 -18.13
C ASP A 317 -4.41 3.30 -17.75
N LYS A 318 -3.55 2.99 -18.72
CA LYS A 318 -2.20 2.46 -18.47
C LYS A 318 -1.34 3.42 -17.66
N ASN A 319 -1.52 4.73 -17.84
CA ASN A 319 -0.86 5.78 -17.09
C ASN A 319 -1.37 5.96 -15.65
N LYS A 320 -2.37 5.18 -15.25
CA LYS A 320 -2.89 5.12 -13.88
C LYS A 320 -2.42 3.89 -13.11
N PHE A 321 -1.68 2.99 -13.76
CA PHE A 321 -1.28 1.70 -13.21
C PHE A 321 0.21 1.69 -12.86
N TYR A 322 0.53 1.54 -11.57
CA TYR A 322 1.89 1.50 -11.05
C TYR A 322 2.04 0.34 -10.05
N PRO A 323 2.71 -0.77 -10.43
CA PRO A 323 2.79 -1.94 -9.56
C PRO A 323 3.57 -1.66 -8.28
N GLY A 324 3.11 -2.24 -7.18
CA GLY A 324 3.85 -2.29 -5.92
C GLY A 324 4.97 -3.33 -6.01
N VAL A 325 6.21 -2.93 -5.80
CA VAL A 325 7.40 -3.79 -5.84
C VAL A 325 7.84 -4.14 -4.42
N LEU A 326 7.96 -5.44 -4.13
CA LEU A 326 8.41 -5.91 -2.82
C LEU A 326 9.94 -5.80 -2.71
N ILE A 327 10.42 -4.91 -1.84
CA ILE A 327 11.84 -4.75 -1.54
C ILE A 327 12.20 -5.04 -0.08
N GLN A 328 11.20 -5.18 0.79
CA GLN A 328 11.38 -5.52 2.20
C GLN A 328 10.12 -6.19 2.74
N ASN A 329 10.28 -7.32 3.46
CA ASN A 329 9.22 -7.91 4.28
C ASN A 329 9.86 -8.75 5.38
N ALA A 330 9.71 -8.34 6.65
CA ALA A 330 10.39 -8.97 7.78
C ALA A 330 11.90 -9.16 7.50
N ALA A 331 12.38 -10.40 7.47
CA ALA A 331 13.78 -10.73 7.15
C ALA A 331 14.08 -10.81 5.65
N TYR A 332 13.06 -10.76 4.78
CA TYR A 332 13.25 -10.85 3.33
C TYR A 332 13.85 -9.58 2.76
N ASN A 333 14.88 -9.76 1.94
CA ASN A 333 15.52 -8.71 1.14
C ASN A 333 15.83 -9.31 -0.23
N PRO A 334 15.32 -8.73 -1.32
CA PRO A 334 15.61 -9.22 -2.67
C PRO A 334 17.07 -8.97 -3.05
N PRO A 335 17.66 -9.83 -3.89
CA PRO A 335 18.89 -9.51 -4.60
C PRO A 335 18.71 -8.25 -5.48
N LEU A 336 19.78 -7.43 -5.61
CA LEU A 336 19.70 -6.18 -6.39
C LEU A 336 19.35 -6.42 -7.86
N ASP A 337 19.85 -7.52 -8.46
CA ASP A 337 19.53 -7.87 -9.85
C ASP A 337 18.04 -8.21 -10.00
N PHE A 338 17.44 -8.87 -9.01
CA PHE A 338 16.00 -9.12 -9.03
C PHE A 338 15.19 -7.83 -8.93
N MET A 339 15.60 -6.89 -8.07
CA MET A 339 14.97 -5.56 -8.02
C MET A 339 15.06 -4.86 -9.38
N THR A 340 16.24 -4.89 -10.01
CA THR A 340 16.48 -4.33 -11.34
C THR A 340 15.62 -4.99 -12.41
N GLU A 341 15.48 -6.31 -12.37
CA GLU A 341 14.65 -7.03 -13.33
C GLU A 341 13.16 -6.72 -13.19
N MET A 342 12.63 -6.60 -11.96
CA MET A 342 11.25 -6.18 -11.72
C MET A 342 10.99 -4.79 -12.31
N VAL A 343 11.86 -3.83 -12.02
CA VAL A 343 11.78 -2.46 -12.54
C VAL A 343 11.87 -2.45 -14.08
N ASN A 344 12.84 -3.16 -14.65
CA ASN A 344 13.00 -3.25 -16.10
C ASN A 344 11.81 -3.92 -16.79
N GLU A 345 11.17 -4.89 -16.13
CA GLU A 345 9.96 -5.50 -16.68
C GLU A 345 8.80 -4.50 -16.76
N ASN A 346 8.64 -3.64 -15.74
CA ASN A 346 7.69 -2.52 -15.79
C ASN A 346 7.96 -1.63 -17.02
N ARG A 347 9.23 -1.27 -17.26
CA ARG A 347 9.65 -0.41 -18.39
C ARG A 347 9.35 -1.06 -19.75
N ARG A 348 9.69 -2.36 -19.90
CA ARG A 348 9.41 -3.11 -21.15
C ARG A 348 7.94 -3.15 -21.47
N ASN A 349 7.10 -3.15 -20.44
CA ASN A 349 5.65 -3.10 -20.57
C ASN A 349 5.10 -1.67 -20.69
N GLY A 350 5.95 -0.63 -20.79
CA GLY A 350 5.58 0.77 -20.97
C GLY A 350 4.92 1.38 -19.72
N ILE A 351 5.25 0.88 -18.52
CA ILE A 351 4.83 1.46 -17.25
C ILE A 351 5.90 2.47 -16.82
N ALA A 352 5.47 3.67 -16.47
CA ALA A 352 6.36 4.80 -16.19
C ALA A 352 6.76 4.91 -14.71
N GLY A 353 6.75 3.82 -13.98
CA GLY A 353 7.17 3.80 -12.58
C GLY A 353 6.58 2.68 -11.74
N GLU A 354 6.85 2.70 -10.47
CA GLU A 354 6.39 1.75 -9.47
C GLU A 354 6.32 2.39 -8.09
N SER A 355 5.77 1.64 -7.11
CA SER A 355 5.86 1.99 -5.69
C SER A 355 6.54 0.87 -4.91
N PHE A 356 7.51 1.22 -4.08
CA PHE A 356 8.34 0.26 -3.35
C PHE A 356 7.76 -0.03 -1.97
N TRP A 357 7.53 -1.30 -1.68
CA TRP A 357 7.12 -1.75 -0.36
C TRP A 357 8.36 -2.11 0.46
N PHE A 358 8.72 -1.39 1.48
CA PHE A 358 8.26 -0.11 2.00
C PHE A 358 9.50 0.74 2.31
N PHE A 359 9.36 1.91 2.95
CA PHE A 359 10.46 2.86 3.18
C PHE A 359 11.71 2.24 3.83
N GLU A 360 11.56 1.30 4.78
CA GLU A 360 12.72 0.63 5.39
C GLU A 360 13.56 -0.14 4.36
N GLY A 361 12.95 -0.65 3.29
CA GLY A 361 13.66 -1.22 2.15
C GLY A 361 14.38 -0.15 1.33
N VAL A 362 13.77 1.01 1.10
CA VAL A 362 14.44 2.15 0.41
C VAL A 362 15.69 2.56 1.20
N LYS A 363 15.56 2.75 2.51
CA LYS A 363 16.67 3.08 3.42
C LYS A 363 17.80 2.04 3.40
N LYS A 364 17.48 0.78 3.15
CA LYS A 364 18.41 -0.35 3.18
C LYS A 364 19.25 -0.51 1.91
N PHE A 365 18.78 -0.02 0.78
CA PHE A 365 19.42 -0.19 -0.53
C PHE A 365 19.87 1.13 -1.17
N PRO A 366 20.64 2.01 -0.48
CA PRO A 366 20.99 3.34 -0.99
C PRO A 366 21.72 3.28 -2.33
N THR A 367 22.67 2.35 -2.50
CA THR A 367 23.43 2.20 -3.75
C THR A 367 22.59 1.73 -4.94
N TYR A 368 21.48 1.04 -4.69
CA TYR A 368 20.52 0.70 -5.73
C TYR A 368 19.77 1.96 -6.19
N PHE A 369 19.29 2.73 -5.24
CA PHE A 369 18.49 3.92 -5.52
C PHE A 369 19.30 5.08 -6.09
N GLU A 370 20.62 5.15 -5.85
CA GLU A 370 21.52 6.06 -6.56
C GLU A 370 21.54 5.79 -8.08
N VAL A 371 21.43 4.52 -8.50
CA VAL A 371 21.34 4.14 -9.93
C VAL A 371 19.90 4.33 -10.45
N TYR A 372 18.91 4.00 -9.64
CA TYR A 372 17.51 4.14 -9.99
C TYR A 372 17.10 5.60 -10.25
N ASN A 373 17.69 6.56 -9.54
CA ASN A 373 17.42 8.00 -9.64
C ASN A 373 18.08 8.67 -10.87
N LYS A 374 18.97 7.99 -11.57
CA LYS A 374 19.67 8.52 -12.75
C LYS A 374 18.89 8.27 -14.04
#